data_619331e5688fabccfe98d6c702be9d1c
#
_entry.id   619331e5688fabccfe98d6c702be9d1c
#
_cell.length_a   1.000
_cell.length_b   1.000
_cell.length_c   1.000
_cell.angle_alpha   90.00
_cell.angle_beta   90.00
_cell.angle_gamma   90.00
#
_symmetry.space_group_name_H-M   'P 1'
#
loop_
_entity.id
_entity.type
_entity.pdbx_description
1 polymer ?
#
loop_
_entity_poly.entity_id
_entity_poly.type
_entity_poly.pdbx_seq_one_letter_code
_entity_poly.pdbx_strand_id
1 'polypeptide(L)'
;LKTSAIIGPNGAGKSSFVRALEAVKGIVFASEDIQNPLRKYLAKSAFAYGDGKTRPCEISMDILLDKGEAGNEDKPSIIARYTIKATQERFYEESLYYIINGSKKVMFERKWEDGEYVYRFGKFYRGEKKRQVAKLPEDRSFLQGAALKGGQTALEVYSWLDAKQDVLTLGYGANAEKVILDSLKAHPEWSDQIVSFLWALDVTDIFRIQVIRNDKGLETVGISHCFVNAKGTEAYGQTFMNESLSLRRLILIAVSFFEAFSKEKIIVIDDFGQLLHPYVLTHIVEIFHANDMESQLIVVDCNPALLQKDLMRKDSIWFAEKGEESSTEFVSLSDFRGIKAKQSIYDGYLQGIFGALPIESDFCFQNKVKENN
;
A
#
# COMPACT_ATOMS: atom_id res chain seq x y z
N LEU A 1 -11.87 -5.63 -7.85
CA LEU A 1 -10.73 -6.54 -7.97
C LEU A 1 -10.25 -6.94 -6.59
N LYS A 2 -10.01 -8.23 -6.34
CA LYS A 2 -9.55 -8.74 -5.04
C LYS A 2 -8.04 -8.52 -4.86
N THR A 3 -7.28 -8.70 -5.94
CA THR A 3 -5.84 -8.49 -5.96
C THR A 3 -5.44 -7.68 -7.18
N SER A 4 -4.48 -6.78 -7.03
CA SER A 4 -3.83 -6.07 -8.13
C SER A 4 -2.32 -6.12 -7.97
N ALA A 5 -1.59 -6.21 -9.09
CA ALA A 5 -0.13 -6.22 -9.12
C ALA A 5 0.41 -5.07 -9.96
N ILE A 6 1.41 -4.38 -9.44
CA ILE A 6 2.21 -3.38 -10.16
C ILE A 6 3.60 -3.97 -10.36
N ILE A 7 3.95 -4.27 -11.60
CA ILE A 7 5.20 -4.96 -11.98
C ILE A 7 6.06 -4.01 -12.81
N GLY A 8 7.36 -4.07 -12.64
CA GLY A 8 8.31 -3.30 -13.45
C GLY A 8 9.73 -3.38 -12.92
N PRO A 9 10.72 -2.87 -13.66
CA PRO A 9 12.12 -2.94 -13.28
C PRO A 9 12.45 -2.08 -12.06
N ASN A 10 13.60 -2.36 -11.46
CA ASN A 10 14.13 -1.50 -10.40
C ASN A 10 14.37 -0.08 -10.94
N GLY A 11 13.97 0.91 -10.13
CA GLY A 11 14.08 2.32 -10.54
C GLY A 11 12.95 2.84 -11.45
N ALA A 12 11.97 2.01 -11.86
CA ALA A 12 10.80 2.44 -12.63
C ALA A 12 9.86 3.39 -11.87
N GLY A 13 10.01 3.52 -10.54
CA GLY A 13 9.19 4.42 -9.73
C GLY A 13 7.97 3.76 -9.10
N LYS A 14 7.87 2.44 -9.08
CA LYS A 14 6.78 1.68 -8.45
C LYS A 14 6.46 2.13 -7.02
N SER A 15 7.48 2.28 -6.17
CA SER A 15 7.32 2.75 -4.80
C SER A 15 6.80 4.19 -4.70
N SER A 16 6.78 4.96 -5.79
CA SER A 16 6.16 6.29 -5.81
C SER A 16 4.65 6.22 -5.68
N PHE A 17 4.01 5.17 -6.23
CA PHE A 17 2.60 4.88 -6.02
C PHE A 17 2.31 4.62 -4.53
N VAL A 18 3.13 3.78 -3.91
CA VAL A 18 2.99 3.44 -2.48
C VAL A 18 3.16 4.69 -1.60
N ARG A 19 4.20 5.50 -1.88
CA ARG A 19 4.43 6.78 -1.17
C ARG A 19 3.30 7.78 -1.34
N ALA A 20 2.63 7.80 -2.49
CA ALA A 20 1.46 8.66 -2.69
C ALA A 20 0.31 8.27 -1.74
N LEU A 21 0.04 6.97 -1.59
CA LEU A 21 -0.96 6.48 -0.64
C LEU A 21 -0.58 6.77 0.82
N GLU A 22 0.69 6.55 1.19
CA GLU A 22 1.23 6.90 2.51
C GLU A 22 1.11 8.41 2.78
N ALA A 23 1.38 9.24 1.76
CA ALA A 23 1.30 10.68 1.89
C ALA A 23 -0.15 11.14 2.15
N VAL A 24 -1.12 10.62 1.41
CA VAL A 24 -2.54 10.94 1.66
C VAL A 24 -2.93 10.57 3.08
N LYS A 25 -2.64 9.32 3.50
CA LYS A 25 -2.97 8.87 4.85
C LYS A 25 -2.25 9.71 5.92
N GLY A 26 -0.94 9.93 5.75
CA GLY A 26 -0.14 10.70 6.69
C GLY A 26 -0.56 12.16 6.83
N ILE A 27 -1.00 12.79 5.73
CA ILE A 27 -1.49 14.18 5.74
C ILE A 27 -2.88 14.25 6.39
N VAL A 28 -3.78 13.33 6.02
CA VAL A 28 -5.17 13.32 6.52
C VAL A 28 -5.24 12.95 8.00
N PHE A 29 -4.35 12.06 8.49
CA PHE A 29 -4.34 11.60 9.89
C PHE A 29 -3.21 12.22 10.72
N ALA A 30 -2.65 13.34 10.26
CA ALA A 30 -1.59 14.01 10.98
C ALA A 30 -2.04 14.44 12.39
N SER A 31 -1.34 13.96 13.41
CA SER A 31 -1.53 14.38 14.79
C SER A 31 -1.08 15.83 15.01
N GLU A 32 -1.56 16.47 16.08
CA GLU A 32 -1.27 17.88 16.36
C GLU A 32 0.20 18.17 16.65
N ASP A 33 0.95 17.18 17.15
CA ASP A 33 2.39 17.26 17.42
C ASP A 33 3.25 17.31 16.15
N ILE A 34 2.71 16.93 15.00
CA ILE A 34 3.41 17.08 13.73
C ILE A 34 3.34 18.53 13.27
N GLN A 35 4.45 19.26 13.34
CA GLN A 35 4.51 20.69 13.02
C GLN A 35 4.04 21.02 11.60
N ASN A 36 4.46 20.24 10.59
CA ASN A 36 4.05 20.40 9.19
C ASN A 36 3.90 19.05 8.51
N PRO A 37 2.66 18.54 8.37
CA PRO A 37 2.37 17.28 7.70
C PRO A 37 2.77 17.26 6.22
N LEU A 38 2.54 18.36 5.50
CA LEU A 38 2.89 18.44 4.07
C LEU A 38 4.40 18.25 3.88
N ARG A 39 5.22 18.96 4.66
CA ARG A 39 6.67 18.80 4.61
C ARG A 39 7.10 17.38 4.97
N LYS A 40 6.51 16.80 6.02
CA LYS A 40 6.87 15.45 6.46
C LYS A 40 6.60 14.39 5.40
N TYR A 41 5.44 14.44 4.73
CA TYR A 41 4.98 13.38 3.85
C TYR A 41 5.24 13.66 2.36
N LEU A 42 5.28 14.93 1.91
CA LEU A 42 5.54 15.26 0.51
C LEU A 42 7.03 15.44 0.18
N ALA A 43 7.90 15.71 1.16
CA ALA A 43 9.33 15.93 0.91
C ALA A 43 10.01 14.78 0.14
N LYS A 44 9.58 13.54 0.40
CA LYS A 44 10.10 12.33 -0.25
C LYS A 44 9.32 11.90 -1.49
N SER A 45 8.15 12.52 -1.72
CA SER A 45 7.22 12.15 -2.79
C SER A 45 7.23 13.14 -3.95
N ALA A 46 7.80 14.34 -3.76
CA ALA A 46 7.93 15.33 -4.80
C ALA A 46 8.90 14.86 -5.88
N PHE A 47 8.57 15.13 -7.14
CA PHE A 47 9.45 14.84 -8.28
C PHE A 47 10.78 15.58 -8.12
N ALA A 48 11.90 14.86 -8.28
CA ALA A 48 13.22 15.37 -7.89
C ALA A 48 13.86 16.30 -8.93
N TYR A 49 13.41 16.23 -10.18
CA TYR A 49 14.04 16.93 -11.33
C TYR A 49 13.33 18.23 -11.67
N GLY A 50 14.09 19.17 -12.26
CA GLY A 50 13.57 20.45 -12.70
C GLY A 50 12.94 21.26 -11.55
N ASP A 51 11.76 21.79 -11.79
CA ASP A 51 10.93 22.53 -10.83
C ASP A 51 10.07 21.64 -9.93
N GLY A 52 10.19 20.31 -10.05
CA GLY A 52 9.32 19.35 -9.37
C GLY A 52 9.30 19.45 -7.85
N LYS A 53 10.37 20.02 -7.24
CA LYS A 53 10.40 20.25 -5.77
C LYS A 53 9.56 21.45 -5.33
N THR A 54 9.34 22.42 -6.21
CA THR A 54 8.61 23.65 -5.94
C THR A 54 7.21 23.64 -6.55
N ARG A 55 7.00 22.85 -7.60
CA ARG A 55 5.69 22.63 -8.22
C ARG A 55 4.77 21.85 -7.26
N PRO A 56 3.48 22.22 -7.17
CA PRO A 56 2.53 21.45 -6.37
C PRO A 56 2.43 20.00 -6.84
N CYS A 57 2.56 19.07 -5.89
CA CYS A 57 2.28 17.66 -6.10
C CYS A 57 0.76 17.45 -6.07
N GLU A 58 0.21 16.72 -7.03
CA GLU A 58 -1.22 16.37 -7.09
C GLU A 58 -1.40 14.87 -6.90
N ILE A 59 -2.26 14.50 -5.96
CA ILE A 59 -2.65 13.11 -5.68
C ILE A 59 -4.18 13.07 -5.69
N SER A 60 -4.75 12.25 -6.55
CA SER A 60 -6.19 12.02 -6.65
C SER A 60 -6.50 10.55 -6.42
N MET A 61 -7.50 10.27 -5.58
CA MET A 61 -7.90 8.92 -5.20
C MET A 61 -9.41 8.77 -5.36
N ASP A 62 -9.82 7.68 -6.02
CA ASP A 62 -11.21 7.26 -6.13
C ASP A 62 -11.48 6.17 -5.10
N ILE A 63 -12.48 6.39 -4.26
CA ILE A 63 -12.86 5.54 -3.14
C ILE A 63 -14.31 5.08 -3.37
N LEU A 64 -14.54 3.78 -3.38
CA LEU A 64 -15.88 3.23 -3.42
C LEU A 64 -16.48 3.29 -2.00
N LEU A 65 -17.35 4.29 -1.74
CA LEU A 65 -18.02 4.46 -0.45
C LEU A 65 -19.21 3.53 -0.30
N ASP A 66 -19.98 3.35 -1.37
CA ASP A 66 -21.15 2.49 -1.40
C ASP A 66 -21.19 1.76 -2.75
N LYS A 67 -21.39 0.45 -2.71
CA LYS A 67 -21.51 -0.39 -3.91
C LYS A 67 -22.84 -0.20 -4.63
N GLY A 68 -23.84 0.33 -3.93
CA GLY A 68 -25.21 0.36 -4.40
C GLY A 68 -25.80 -1.05 -4.60
N GLU A 69 -26.94 -1.11 -5.27
CA GLU A 69 -27.54 -2.37 -5.70
C GLU A 69 -27.61 -2.39 -7.23
N ALA A 70 -27.01 -3.42 -7.84
CA ALA A 70 -26.95 -3.53 -9.30
C ALA A 70 -28.37 -3.50 -9.91
N GLY A 71 -28.61 -2.53 -10.83
CA GLY A 71 -29.92 -2.34 -11.47
C GLY A 71 -30.95 -1.56 -10.64
N ASN A 72 -30.60 -1.09 -9.45
CA ASN A 72 -31.47 -0.28 -8.61
C ASN A 72 -31.02 1.19 -8.66
N GLU A 73 -31.78 2.03 -9.39
CA GLU A 73 -31.49 3.47 -9.52
C GLU A 73 -31.66 4.24 -8.20
N ASP A 74 -32.46 3.75 -7.28
CA ASP A 74 -32.67 4.36 -5.95
C ASP A 74 -31.49 4.11 -5.00
N LYS A 75 -30.65 3.11 -5.32
CA LYS A 75 -29.43 2.79 -4.56
C LYS A 75 -28.19 2.73 -5.47
N PRO A 76 -27.78 3.86 -6.04
CA PRO A 76 -26.62 3.93 -6.92
C PRO A 76 -25.32 3.72 -6.15
N SER A 77 -24.30 3.21 -6.86
CA SER A 77 -22.95 3.21 -6.31
C SER A 77 -22.44 4.64 -6.13
N ILE A 78 -21.71 4.87 -5.04
CA ILE A 78 -21.12 6.17 -4.70
C ILE A 78 -19.60 6.03 -4.67
N ILE A 79 -18.94 6.70 -5.62
CA ILE A 79 -17.48 6.85 -5.63
C ILE A 79 -17.14 8.25 -5.13
N ALA A 80 -16.30 8.32 -4.10
CA ALA A 80 -15.73 9.58 -3.64
C ALA A 80 -14.38 9.79 -4.31
N ARG A 81 -14.22 10.89 -5.04
CA ARG A 81 -12.92 11.36 -5.55
C ARG A 81 -12.38 12.41 -4.62
N TYR A 82 -11.31 12.07 -3.93
CA TYR A 82 -10.57 12.98 -3.05
C TYR A 82 -9.26 13.38 -3.71
N THR A 83 -9.00 14.68 -3.81
CA THR A 83 -7.81 15.24 -4.46
C THR A 83 -7.09 16.19 -3.53
N ILE A 84 -5.78 16.04 -3.43
CA ILE A 84 -4.85 16.96 -2.78
C ILE A 84 -3.88 17.49 -3.83
N LYS A 85 -3.74 18.82 -3.90
CA LYS A 85 -2.70 19.50 -4.66
C LYS A 85 -1.95 20.44 -3.74
N ALA A 86 -0.70 20.11 -3.42
CA ALA A 86 0.03 20.78 -2.35
C ALA A 86 1.53 20.83 -2.64
N THR A 87 2.19 21.82 -2.07
CA THR A 87 3.64 21.83 -1.85
C THR A 87 3.94 21.44 -0.39
N GLN A 88 5.20 21.51 -0.01
CA GLN A 88 5.61 21.30 1.38
C GLN A 88 5.15 22.41 2.34
N GLU A 89 4.61 23.49 1.83
CA GLU A 89 4.24 24.68 2.60
C GLU A 89 2.71 24.77 2.81
N ARG A 90 1.93 24.54 1.74
CA ARG A 90 0.48 24.73 1.75
C ARG A 90 -0.26 23.88 0.73
N PHE A 91 -1.55 23.72 0.96
CA PHE A 91 -2.47 23.23 -0.06
C PHE A 91 -2.74 24.33 -1.09
N TYR A 92 -2.66 23.99 -2.37
CA TYR A 92 -3.16 24.82 -3.48
C TYR A 92 -4.58 24.44 -3.84
N GLU A 93 -4.89 23.14 -3.73
CA GLU A 93 -6.25 22.63 -3.89
C GLU A 93 -6.46 21.43 -2.97
N GLU A 94 -7.62 21.36 -2.37
CA GLU A 94 -8.14 20.16 -1.69
C GLU A 94 -9.61 20.05 -2.04
N SER A 95 -10.02 18.92 -2.61
CA SER A 95 -11.38 18.78 -3.11
C SER A 95 -11.94 17.38 -2.88
N LEU A 96 -13.24 17.32 -2.68
CA LEU A 96 -14.01 16.10 -2.58
C LEU A 96 -15.23 16.17 -3.50
N TYR A 97 -15.36 15.17 -4.34
CA TYR A 97 -16.50 14.98 -5.23
C TYR A 97 -17.10 13.60 -5.02
N TYR A 98 -18.42 13.52 -5.10
CA TYR A 98 -19.10 12.24 -5.27
C TYR A 98 -19.45 12.03 -6.75
N ILE A 99 -19.17 10.84 -7.25
CA ILE A 99 -19.55 10.39 -8.58
C ILE A 99 -20.69 9.39 -8.39
N ILE A 100 -21.87 9.78 -8.82
CA ILE A 100 -23.12 9.02 -8.68
C ILE A 100 -23.72 8.88 -10.06
N ASN A 101 -23.91 7.64 -10.53
CA ASN A 101 -24.40 7.35 -11.90
C ASN A 101 -23.59 8.14 -12.96
N GLY A 102 -22.25 8.16 -12.84
CA GLY A 102 -21.35 8.89 -13.74
C GLY A 102 -21.37 10.42 -13.59
N SER A 103 -22.27 10.99 -12.78
CA SER A 103 -22.38 12.44 -12.57
C SER A 103 -21.54 12.92 -11.39
N LYS A 104 -20.63 13.86 -11.65
CA LYS A 104 -19.80 14.49 -10.62
C LYS A 104 -20.60 15.51 -9.79
N LYS A 105 -20.64 15.34 -8.47
CA LYS A 105 -21.26 16.23 -7.52
C LYS A 105 -20.23 16.79 -6.57
N VAL A 106 -20.10 18.11 -6.52
CA VAL A 106 -19.17 18.79 -5.59
C VAL A 106 -19.66 18.55 -4.16
N MET A 107 -18.78 18.07 -3.29
CA MET A 107 -18.98 18.08 -1.84
C MET A 107 -18.32 19.33 -1.27
N PHE A 108 -17.00 19.45 -1.40
CA PHE A 108 -16.26 20.67 -1.10
C PHE A 108 -15.09 20.86 -2.06
N GLU A 109 -14.68 22.13 -2.21
CA GLU A 109 -13.44 22.57 -2.82
C GLU A 109 -12.82 23.63 -1.92
N ARG A 110 -11.53 23.54 -1.67
CA ARG A 110 -10.68 24.53 -1.03
C ARG A 110 -9.56 24.87 -2.00
N LYS A 111 -9.42 26.14 -2.37
CA LYS A 111 -8.37 26.60 -3.31
C LYS A 111 -7.66 27.80 -2.73
N TRP A 112 -6.36 27.85 -2.98
CA TRP A 112 -5.54 29.02 -2.69
C TRP A 112 -5.60 29.99 -3.89
N GLU A 113 -6.22 31.13 -3.70
CA GLU A 113 -6.39 32.17 -4.75
C GLU A 113 -6.10 33.54 -4.12
N ASP A 114 -5.30 34.35 -4.79
CA ASP A 114 -5.00 35.75 -4.43
C ASP A 114 -4.57 35.98 -2.97
N GLY A 115 -3.90 35.00 -2.36
CA GLY A 115 -3.37 35.14 -0.99
C GLY A 115 -4.30 34.63 0.12
N GLU A 116 -5.43 34.03 -0.23
CA GLU A 116 -6.38 33.45 0.73
C GLU A 116 -6.99 32.14 0.24
N TYR A 117 -7.62 31.42 1.17
CA TYR A 117 -8.38 30.21 0.82
C TYR A 117 -9.82 30.51 0.47
N VAL A 118 -10.20 30.19 -0.76
CA VAL A 118 -11.58 30.22 -1.23
C VAL A 118 -12.20 28.82 -1.04
N TYR A 119 -13.38 28.78 -0.41
CA TYR A 119 -14.11 27.54 -0.14
C TYR A 119 -15.43 27.52 -0.91
N ARG A 120 -15.66 26.42 -1.62
CA ARG A 120 -16.91 26.13 -2.31
C ARG A 120 -17.52 24.85 -1.77
N PHE A 121 -18.81 24.91 -1.43
CA PHE A 121 -19.56 23.74 -0.94
C PHE A 121 -20.74 23.45 -1.87
N GLY A 122 -20.84 22.17 -2.27
CA GLY A 122 -21.97 21.71 -3.06
C GLY A 122 -23.27 21.61 -2.23
N LYS A 123 -24.39 21.42 -2.95
CA LYS A 123 -25.71 21.33 -2.30
C LYS A 123 -25.87 20.08 -1.43
N PHE A 124 -25.11 19.02 -1.72
CA PHE A 124 -25.17 17.75 -0.98
C PHE A 124 -24.19 17.68 0.19
N TYR A 125 -23.36 18.72 0.38
CA TYR A 125 -22.44 18.77 1.52
C TYR A 125 -23.19 18.88 2.84
N ARG A 126 -22.90 17.95 3.77
CA ARG A 126 -23.51 17.89 5.11
C ARG A 126 -22.47 18.28 6.16
N GLY A 127 -22.63 19.46 6.75
CA GLY A 127 -21.75 20.01 7.77
C GLY A 127 -21.92 21.53 7.97
N GLU A 128 -21.52 22.02 9.12
CA GLU A 128 -21.52 23.45 9.46
C GLU A 128 -20.35 24.19 8.79
N LYS A 129 -20.57 24.72 7.60
CA LYS A 129 -19.53 25.30 6.71
C LYS A 129 -18.65 26.32 7.43
N LYS A 130 -19.25 27.32 8.11
CA LYS A 130 -18.51 28.38 8.82
C LYS A 130 -17.63 27.85 9.94
N ARG A 131 -18.12 26.90 10.74
CA ARG A 131 -17.40 26.28 11.84
C ARG A 131 -16.22 25.44 11.35
N GLN A 132 -16.41 24.72 10.24
CA GLN A 132 -15.40 23.81 9.70
C GLN A 132 -14.22 24.56 9.06
N VAL A 133 -14.50 25.69 8.41
CA VAL A 133 -13.44 26.55 7.82
C VAL A 133 -12.66 27.33 8.89
N ALA A 134 -13.30 27.70 10.00
CA ALA A 134 -12.70 28.55 11.01
C ALA A 134 -11.40 27.96 11.59
N LYS A 135 -10.33 28.76 11.58
CA LYS A 135 -9.02 28.44 12.21
C LYS A 135 -8.35 27.17 11.67
N LEU A 136 -8.53 26.86 10.39
CA LEU A 136 -7.79 25.75 9.75
C LEU A 136 -6.41 26.26 9.31
N PRO A 137 -5.29 25.70 9.80
CA PRO A 137 -3.95 26.01 9.32
C PRO A 137 -3.74 25.68 7.83
N GLU A 138 -2.82 26.36 7.17
CA GLU A 138 -2.57 26.19 5.73
C GLU A 138 -2.01 24.83 5.36
N ASP A 139 -1.31 24.20 6.30
CA ASP A 139 -0.64 22.89 6.16
C ASP A 139 -1.51 21.70 6.64
N ARG A 140 -2.76 21.98 7.09
CA ARG A 140 -3.69 20.95 7.56
C ARG A 140 -4.77 20.65 6.56
N SER A 141 -5.14 19.37 6.47
CA SER A 141 -6.24 18.89 5.62
C SER A 141 -7.57 19.46 6.07
N PHE A 142 -8.36 19.99 5.14
CA PHE A 142 -9.74 20.35 5.41
C PHE A 142 -10.61 19.13 5.68
N LEU A 143 -10.35 18.00 5.01
CA LEU A 143 -11.05 16.73 5.25
C LEU A 143 -10.96 16.33 6.73
N GLN A 144 -9.74 16.32 7.30
CA GLN A 144 -9.54 16.04 8.73
C GLN A 144 -10.24 17.08 9.61
N GLY A 145 -9.97 18.36 9.37
CA GLY A 145 -10.53 19.42 10.19
C GLY A 145 -12.05 19.45 10.18
N ALA A 146 -12.68 19.17 9.04
CA ALA A 146 -14.13 19.09 8.90
C ALA A 146 -14.71 17.85 9.58
N ALA A 147 -14.06 16.68 9.42
CA ALA A 147 -14.48 15.44 10.07
C ALA A 147 -14.46 15.57 11.61
N LEU A 148 -13.35 16.06 12.18
CA LEU A 148 -13.19 16.27 13.62
C LEU A 148 -14.17 17.32 14.21
N LYS A 149 -14.65 18.25 13.39
CA LYS A 149 -15.69 19.24 13.77
C LYS A 149 -17.11 18.78 13.48
N GLY A 150 -17.32 17.47 13.20
CA GLY A 150 -18.63 16.86 13.01
C GLY A 150 -19.24 17.05 11.62
N GLY A 151 -18.44 17.33 10.60
CA GLY A 151 -18.87 17.36 9.19
C GLY A 151 -19.17 15.98 8.67
N GLN A 152 -20.42 15.60 8.52
CA GLN A 152 -20.83 14.23 8.15
C GLN A 152 -20.22 13.77 6.82
N THR A 153 -20.24 14.60 5.77
CA THR A 153 -19.64 14.27 4.47
C THR A 153 -18.13 14.02 4.57
N ALA A 154 -17.43 14.85 5.37
CA ALA A 154 -16.00 14.67 5.59
C ALA A 154 -15.72 13.42 6.44
N LEU A 155 -16.55 13.17 7.45
CA LEU A 155 -16.41 12.02 8.33
C LEU A 155 -16.58 10.68 7.59
N GLU A 156 -17.47 10.59 6.62
CA GLU A 156 -17.67 9.39 5.80
C GLU A 156 -16.37 8.98 5.10
N VAL A 157 -15.70 9.91 4.41
CA VAL A 157 -14.45 9.64 3.69
C VAL A 157 -13.26 9.46 4.66
N TYR A 158 -13.20 10.29 5.70
CA TYR A 158 -12.18 10.19 6.76
C TYR A 158 -12.21 8.81 7.43
N SER A 159 -13.39 8.35 7.86
CA SER A 159 -13.56 7.04 8.49
C SER A 159 -13.26 5.89 7.54
N TRP A 160 -13.58 6.03 6.26
CA TRP A 160 -13.24 5.03 5.26
C TRP A 160 -11.71 4.90 5.10
N LEU A 161 -11.00 6.02 4.98
CA LEU A 161 -9.53 6.03 4.88
C LEU A 161 -8.87 5.42 6.11
N ASP A 162 -9.40 5.71 7.31
CA ASP A 162 -8.89 5.15 8.57
C ASP A 162 -9.12 3.65 8.66
N ALA A 163 -10.34 3.20 8.39
CA ALA A 163 -10.74 1.82 8.58
C ALA A 163 -10.23 0.87 7.49
N LYS A 164 -10.17 1.32 6.22
CA LYS A 164 -10.00 0.43 5.08
C LYS A 164 -8.61 0.44 4.45
N GLN A 165 -7.83 1.50 4.62
CA GLN A 165 -6.53 1.60 3.94
C GLN A 165 -5.38 1.32 4.90
N ASP A 166 -4.60 0.26 4.63
CA ASP A 166 -3.31 0.02 5.25
C ASP A 166 -2.21 -0.10 4.20
N VAL A 167 -1.18 0.73 4.34
CA VAL A 167 0.04 0.65 3.53
C VAL A 167 1.10 -0.02 4.38
N LEU A 168 1.50 -1.21 3.96
CA LEU A 168 2.53 -1.99 4.63
C LEU A 168 3.84 -1.82 3.89
N THR A 169 4.64 -0.88 4.36
CA THR A 169 6.07 -0.91 4.06
C THR A 169 6.69 -1.93 4.99
N LEU A 170 6.91 -3.14 4.49
CA LEU A 170 7.39 -4.27 5.29
C LEU A 170 8.85 -4.04 5.72
N GLY A 171 9.03 -3.33 6.82
CA GLY A 171 10.31 -3.28 7.52
C GLY A 171 10.60 -4.58 8.27
N TYR A 172 11.88 -4.88 8.50
CA TYR A 172 12.31 -6.12 9.17
C TYR A 172 12.75 -5.91 10.63
N GLY A 173 12.62 -4.70 11.13
CA GLY A 173 13.16 -4.30 12.44
C GLY A 173 12.14 -4.34 13.57
N ALA A 174 12.48 -3.63 14.66
CA ALA A 174 11.68 -3.56 15.87
C ALA A 174 10.23 -3.07 15.66
N ASN A 175 9.97 -2.26 14.62
CA ASN A 175 8.61 -1.84 14.29
C ASN A 175 7.75 -3.00 13.78
N ALA A 176 8.32 -3.94 12.99
CA ALA A 176 7.62 -5.13 12.54
C ALA A 176 7.29 -6.04 13.72
N GLU A 177 8.25 -6.27 14.63
CA GLU A 177 8.01 -7.06 15.83
C GLU A 177 6.91 -6.44 16.70
N LYS A 178 6.90 -5.10 16.85
CA LYS A 178 5.86 -4.41 17.59
C LYS A 178 4.47 -4.65 17.02
N VAL A 179 4.31 -4.57 15.69
CA VAL A 179 3.03 -4.86 15.03
C VAL A 179 2.56 -6.27 15.34
N ILE A 180 3.45 -7.27 15.21
CA ILE A 180 3.14 -8.66 15.50
C ILE A 180 2.78 -8.85 16.98
N LEU A 181 3.55 -8.24 17.88
CA LEU A 181 3.34 -8.29 19.32
C LEU A 181 1.98 -7.73 19.72
N ASP A 182 1.63 -6.54 19.21
CA ASP A 182 0.37 -5.87 19.50
C ASP A 182 -0.81 -6.68 18.94
N SER A 183 -0.67 -7.27 17.75
CA SER A 183 -1.68 -8.13 17.13
C SER A 183 -1.88 -9.44 17.90
N LEU A 184 -0.81 -10.10 18.33
CA LEU A 184 -0.91 -11.33 19.13
C LEU A 184 -1.50 -11.09 20.54
N LYS A 185 -1.31 -9.90 21.10
CA LYS A 185 -1.97 -9.52 22.36
C LYS A 185 -3.47 -9.28 22.19
N ALA A 186 -3.86 -8.65 21.10
CA ALA A 186 -5.26 -8.39 20.77
C ALA A 186 -6.00 -9.68 20.34
N HIS A 187 -5.29 -10.58 19.66
CA HIS A 187 -5.80 -11.79 19.02
C HIS A 187 -4.88 -12.98 19.31
N PRO A 188 -4.90 -13.54 20.53
CA PRO A 188 -4.03 -14.69 20.89
C PRO A 188 -4.24 -15.92 20.00
N GLU A 189 -5.44 -16.09 19.45
CA GLU A 189 -5.81 -17.17 18.51
C GLU A 189 -5.04 -17.11 17.18
N TRP A 190 -4.51 -15.97 16.80
CA TRP A 190 -3.69 -15.82 15.58
C TRP A 190 -2.36 -16.57 15.67
N SER A 191 -1.88 -16.88 16.87
CA SER A 191 -0.68 -17.72 17.05
C SER A 191 -0.75 -19.00 16.23
N ASP A 192 -1.81 -19.79 16.41
CA ASP A 192 -2.00 -21.06 15.72
C ASP A 192 -2.31 -20.88 14.23
N GLN A 193 -3.00 -19.81 13.88
CA GLN A 193 -3.29 -19.46 12.48
C GLN A 193 -2.02 -19.07 11.73
N ILE A 194 -1.09 -18.32 12.35
CA ILE A 194 0.22 -17.97 11.74
C ILE A 194 1.03 -19.24 11.51
N VAL A 195 1.07 -20.16 12.49
CA VAL A 195 1.76 -21.45 12.34
C VAL A 195 1.16 -22.23 11.16
N SER A 196 -0.18 -22.32 11.07
CA SER A 196 -0.86 -22.97 9.95
C SER A 196 -0.56 -22.33 8.59
N PHE A 197 -0.48 -21.00 8.55
CA PHE A 197 -0.08 -20.26 7.36
C PHE A 197 1.37 -20.58 6.93
N LEU A 198 2.29 -20.65 7.90
CA LEU A 198 3.70 -21.00 7.63
C LEU A 198 3.82 -22.44 7.12
N TRP A 199 3.07 -23.39 7.69
CA TRP A 199 3.04 -24.77 7.21
C TRP A 199 2.50 -24.90 5.80
N ALA A 200 1.49 -24.11 5.43
CA ALA A 200 1.02 -24.05 4.05
C ALA A 200 2.10 -23.57 3.06
N LEU A 201 3.10 -22.83 3.55
CA LEU A 201 4.24 -22.34 2.78
C LEU A 201 5.51 -23.19 2.94
N ASP A 202 5.37 -24.44 3.38
CA ASP A 202 6.47 -25.42 3.58
C ASP A 202 7.46 -25.05 4.72
N VAL A 203 7.08 -24.16 5.64
CA VAL A 203 7.86 -23.85 6.85
C VAL A 203 7.29 -24.66 8.01
N THR A 204 7.65 -25.96 8.09
CA THR A 204 7.01 -26.96 8.94
C THR A 204 7.69 -27.23 10.27
N ASP A 205 8.87 -26.68 10.50
CA ASP A 205 9.64 -26.82 11.74
C ASP A 205 9.14 -25.91 12.87
N ILE A 206 8.31 -24.90 12.58
CA ILE A 206 7.72 -24.01 13.57
C ILE A 206 6.41 -24.58 14.08
N PHE A 207 6.29 -24.72 15.40
CA PHE A 207 5.08 -25.25 16.03
C PHE A 207 4.39 -24.30 17.01
N ARG A 208 5.05 -23.16 17.37
CA ARG A 208 4.46 -22.16 18.25
C ARG A 208 5.05 -20.77 18.04
N ILE A 209 4.17 -19.78 18.05
CA ILE A 209 4.52 -18.35 18.06
C ILE A 209 3.75 -17.73 19.23
N GLN A 210 4.40 -17.03 20.13
CA GLN A 210 3.76 -16.50 21.34
C GLN A 210 4.44 -15.25 21.86
N VAL A 211 3.73 -14.48 22.69
CA VAL A 211 4.33 -13.39 23.44
C VAL A 211 5.09 -13.96 24.63
N ILE A 212 6.37 -13.65 24.73
CA ILE A 212 7.23 -14.07 25.84
C ILE A 212 7.88 -12.82 26.49
N ARG A 213 8.48 -12.99 27.67
CA ARG A 213 9.34 -11.99 28.28
C ARG A 213 10.81 -12.42 28.13
N ASN A 214 11.63 -11.49 27.63
CA ASN A 214 13.07 -11.71 27.55
C ASN A 214 13.73 -11.56 28.95
N ASP A 215 15.04 -11.82 29.01
CA ASP A 215 15.84 -11.74 30.28
C ASP A 215 15.80 -10.36 30.93
N LYS A 216 15.44 -9.32 30.22
CA LYS A 216 15.27 -7.93 30.73
C LYS A 216 13.84 -7.63 31.16
N GLY A 217 12.95 -8.63 31.13
CA GLY A 217 11.53 -8.48 31.46
C GLY A 217 10.69 -7.77 30.38
N LEU A 218 11.25 -7.47 29.19
CA LEU A 218 10.55 -6.85 28.09
C LEU A 218 9.82 -7.92 27.29
N GLU A 219 8.61 -7.58 26.85
CA GLU A 219 7.81 -8.45 26.00
C GLU A 219 8.38 -8.48 24.57
N THR A 220 8.45 -9.66 24.00
CA THR A 220 8.96 -9.94 22.66
C THR A 220 8.19 -11.11 22.04
N VAL A 221 8.30 -11.32 20.73
CA VAL A 221 7.71 -12.48 20.06
C VAL A 221 8.69 -13.63 20.12
N GLY A 222 8.28 -14.72 20.78
CA GLY A 222 9.01 -15.98 20.84
C GLY A 222 8.52 -16.95 19.77
N ILE A 223 9.43 -17.65 19.13
CA ILE A 223 9.18 -18.65 18.10
C ILE A 223 9.82 -19.96 18.53
N SER A 224 9.03 -21.03 18.51
CA SER A 224 9.47 -22.36 18.91
C SER A 224 9.56 -23.27 17.70
N HIS A 225 10.72 -23.87 17.50
CA HIS A 225 11.02 -24.81 16.44
C HIS A 225 11.11 -26.23 16.98
N CYS A 226 10.77 -27.21 16.16
CA CYS A 226 11.04 -28.60 16.42
C CYS A 226 11.75 -29.24 15.22
N PHE A 227 12.62 -30.17 15.51
CA PHE A 227 13.22 -31.02 14.49
C PHE A 227 13.33 -32.46 14.99
N VAL A 228 13.28 -33.39 14.05
CA VAL A 228 13.39 -34.82 14.34
C VAL A 228 14.80 -35.28 13.93
N ASN A 229 15.50 -35.92 14.85
CA ASN A 229 16.79 -36.55 14.62
C ASN A 229 16.80 -38.03 15.06
N ALA A 230 17.94 -38.70 14.94
CA ALA A 230 18.09 -40.10 15.32
C ALA A 230 17.84 -40.39 16.82
N LYS A 231 17.86 -39.34 17.67
CA LYS A 231 17.63 -39.44 19.14
C LYS A 231 16.20 -39.11 19.54
N GLY A 232 15.36 -38.64 18.60
CA GLY A 232 13.99 -38.23 18.84
C GLY A 232 13.70 -36.81 18.35
N THR A 233 12.64 -36.21 18.90
CA THR A 233 12.23 -34.83 18.60
C THR A 233 12.87 -33.87 19.59
N GLU A 234 13.60 -32.90 19.08
CA GLU A 234 14.17 -31.81 19.86
C GLU A 234 13.45 -30.51 19.54
N ALA A 235 13.27 -29.68 20.57
CA ALA A 235 12.67 -28.35 20.41
C ALA A 235 13.60 -27.27 20.94
N TYR A 236 13.63 -26.12 20.27
CA TYR A 236 14.31 -24.93 20.76
C TYR A 236 13.48 -23.68 20.46
N GLY A 237 13.71 -22.62 21.22
CA GLY A 237 13.03 -21.35 21.06
C GLY A 237 14.00 -20.21 20.83
N GLN A 238 13.58 -19.27 20.02
CA GLN A 238 14.32 -18.00 19.84
C GLN A 238 13.36 -16.84 19.69
N THR A 239 13.89 -15.62 19.72
CA THR A 239 13.10 -14.40 19.53
C THR A 239 12.95 -14.08 18.06
N PHE A 240 11.87 -13.37 17.70
CA PHE A 240 11.63 -12.89 16.34
C PHE A 240 12.84 -12.19 15.71
N MET A 241 13.56 -11.39 16.49
CA MET A 241 14.73 -10.65 15.98
C MET A 241 15.92 -11.56 15.59
N ASN A 242 15.97 -12.77 16.11
CA ASN A 242 17.00 -13.76 15.78
C ASN A 242 16.62 -14.65 14.59
N GLU A 243 15.38 -14.55 14.13
CA GLU A 243 14.91 -15.30 12.96
C GLU A 243 15.47 -14.78 11.65
N SER A 244 15.43 -15.63 10.62
CA SER A 244 15.76 -15.23 9.26
C SER A 244 14.85 -14.11 8.76
N LEU A 245 15.38 -13.24 7.90
CA LEU A 245 14.59 -12.14 7.33
C LEU A 245 13.37 -12.65 6.55
N SER A 246 13.51 -13.78 5.85
CA SER A 246 12.41 -14.43 5.12
C SER A 246 11.29 -14.84 6.06
N LEU A 247 11.61 -15.50 7.16
CA LEU A 247 10.62 -15.94 8.15
C LEU A 247 9.92 -14.76 8.82
N ARG A 248 10.69 -13.75 9.23
CA ARG A 248 10.10 -12.51 9.77
C ARG A 248 9.11 -11.87 8.81
N ARG A 249 9.43 -11.89 7.51
CA ARG A 249 8.54 -11.38 6.47
C ARG A 249 7.26 -12.19 6.35
N LEU A 250 7.36 -13.52 6.32
CA LEU A 250 6.19 -14.41 6.25
C LEU A 250 5.24 -14.21 7.44
N ILE A 251 5.78 -14.11 8.65
CA ILE A 251 4.98 -13.85 9.86
C ILE A 251 4.27 -12.50 9.76
N LEU A 252 4.98 -11.46 9.28
CA LEU A 252 4.38 -10.14 9.13
C LEU A 252 3.28 -10.11 8.06
N ILE A 253 3.48 -10.82 6.93
CA ILE A 253 2.44 -10.98 5.90
C ILE A 253 1.21 -11.70 6.48
N ALA A 254 1.41 -12.79 7.24
CA ALA A 254 0.31 -13.52 7.87
C ALA A 254 -0.52 -12.60 8.79
N VAL A 255 0.13 -11.90 9.72
CA VAL A 255 -0.53 -10.94 10.62
C VAL A 255 -1.29 -9.88 9.84
N SER A 256 -0.68 -9.35 8.79
CA SER A 256 -1.29 -8.32 7.94
C SER A 256 -2.53 -8.84 7.21
N PHE A 257 -2.50 -10.09 6.76
CA PHE A 257 -3.66 -10.73 6.13
C PHE A 257 -4.81 -10.92 7.12
N PHE A 258 -4.51 -11.38 8.34
CA PHE A 258 -5.53 -11.56 9.37
C PHE A 258 -6.15 -10.22 9.80
N GLU A 259 -5.35 -9.18 9.95
CA GLU A 259 -5.85 -7.81 10.17
C GLU A 259 -6.76 -7.35 9.02
N ALA A 260 -6.35 -7.60 7.78
CA ALA A 260 -7.14 -7.21 6.62
C ALA A 260 -8.47 -7.99 6.56
N PHE A 261 -8.42 -9.30 6.75
CA PHE A 261 -9.62 -10.13 6.71
C PHE A 261 -10.60 -9.78 7.84
N SER A 262 -10.11 -9.52 9.05
CA SER A 262 -10.97 -9.17 10.19
C SER A 262 -11.66 -7.82 10.05
N LYS A 263 -11.08 -6.88 9.28
CA LYS A 263 -11.55 -5.50 9.13
C LYS A 263 -11.91 -5.12 7.68
N GLU A 264 -11.86 -6.10 6.76
CA GLU A 264 -12.09 -5.90 5.32
C GLU A 264 -11.24 -4.77 4.74
N LYS A 265 -9.94 -4.76 5.05
CA LYS A 265 -9.02 -3.70 4.65
C LYS A 265 -8.45 -3.90 3.24
N ILE A 266 -7.94 -2.79 2.69
CA ILE A 266 -7.08 -2.77 1.52
C ILE A 266 -5.65 -2.75 2.02
N ILE A 267 -4.86 -3.78 1.67
CA ILE A 267 -3.45 -3.86 1.98
C ILE A 267 -2.64 -3.53 0.73
N VAL A 268 -1.67 -2.64 0.88
CA VAL A 268 -0.67 -2.34 -0.15
C VAL A 268 0.71 -2.79 0.34
N ILE A 269 1.37 -3.69 -0.38
CA ILE A 269 2.67 -4.23 0.02
C ILE A 269 3.71 -3.88 -1.04
N ASP A 270 4.68 -3.04 -0.67
CA ASP A 270 5.84 -2.73 -1.52
C ASP A 270 6.91 -3.82 -1.40
N ASP A 271 7.64 -4.07 -2.51
CA ASP A 271 8.65 -5.13 -2.62
C ASP A 271 8.13 -6.49 -2.12
N PHE A 272 6.92 -6.88 -2.53
CA PHE A 272 6.15 -8.00 -1.99
C PHE A 272 6.92 -9.31 -1.95
N GLY A 273 7.63 -9.66 -3.02
CA GLY A 273 8.41 -10.89 -3.15
C GLY A 273 9.84 -10.81 -2.61
N GLN A 274 10.23 -9.70 -1.99
CA GLN A 274 11.59 -9.58 -1.46
C GLN A 274 11.88 -10.69 -0.44
N LEU A 275 13.00 -11.40 -0.61
CA LEU A 275 13.43 -12.53 0.21
C LEU A 275 12.54 -13.77 0.14
N LEU A 276 11.57 -13.82 -0.74
CA LEU A 276 10.68 -14.97 -0.91
C LEU A 276 11.01 -15.74 -2.18
N HIS A 277 10.90 -17.06 -2.09
CA HIS A 277 11.00 -17.91 -3.29
C HIS A 277 9.80 -17.63 -4.21
N PRO A 278 9.96 -17.58 -5.55
CA PRO A 278 8.87 -17.30 -6.48
C PRO A 278 7.62 -18.18 -6.28
N TYR A 279 7.81 -19.45 -5.99
CA TYR A 279 6.70 -20.37 -5.71
C TYR A 279 5.93 -19.98 -4.44
N VAL A 280 6.63 -19.61 -3.36
CA VAL A 280 6.02 -19.14 -2.12
C VAL A 280 5.23 -17.85 -2.37
N LEU A 281 5.79 -16.95 -3.16
CA LEU A 281 5.14 -15.70 -3.53
C LEU A 281 3.78 -15.91 -4.22
N THR A 282 3.72 -16.81 -5.21
CA THR A 282 2.46 -17.12 -5.91
C THR A 282 1.47 -17.79 -4.97
N HIS A 283 1.95 -18.70 -4.12
CA HIS A 283 1.08 -19.40 -3.19
C HIS A 283 0.47 -18.48 -2.11
N ILE A 284 1.21 -17.46 -1.66
CA ILE A 284 0.66 -16.42 -0.77
C ILE A 284 -0.51 -15.69 -1.42
N VAL A 285 -0.43 -15.37 -2.72
CA VAL A 285 -1.54 -14.75 -3.46
C VAL A 285 -2.73 -15.70 -3.58
N GLU A 286 -2.50 -16.98 -3.83
CA GLU A 286 -3.55 -18.01 -3.86
C GLU A 286 -4.27 -18.13 -2.50
N ILE A 287 -3.51 -18.15 -1.40
CA ILE A 287 -4.07 -18.14 -0.03
C ILE A 287 -4.96 -16.90 0.17
N PHE A 288 -4.51 -15.72 -0.29
CA PHE A 288 -5.33 -14.51 -0.20
C PHE A 288 -6.62 -14.64 -1.02
N HIS A 289 -6.55 -15.23 -2.21
CA HIS A 289 -7.71 -15.43 -3.08
C HIS A 289 -8.72 -16.45 -2.52
N ALA A 290 -8.25 -17.47 -1.80
CA ALA A 290 -9.09 -18.52 -1.20
C ALA A 290 -10.03 -18.00 -0.10
N ASN A 291 -9.80 -16.79 0.42
CA ASN A 291 -10.65 -16.19 1.44
C ASN A 291 -11.79 -15.38 0.81
N ASP A 292 -13.01 -15.55 1.28
CA ASP A 292 -14.23 -14.89 0.76
C ASP A 292 -14.45 -13.48 1.30
N MET A 293 -13.51 -12.94 2.09
CA MET A 293 -13.61 -11.60 2.66
C MET A 293 -13.49 -10.50 1.60
N GLU A 294 -14.10 -9.35 1.84
CA GLU A 294 -14.08 -8.18 0.94
C GLU A 294 -12.76 -7.38 1.00
N SER A 295 -11.70 -7.99 1.51
CA SER A 295 -10.36 -7.40 1.55
C SER A 295 -9.75 -7.31 0.17
N GLN A 296 -8.88 -6.31 -0.02
CA GLN A 296 -8.15 -6.11 -1.27
C GLN A 296 -6.64 -6.13 -1.01
N LEU A 297 -5.88 -6.80 -1.89
CA LEU A 297 -4.42 -6.84 -1.87
C LEU A 297 -3.86 -6.13 -3.10
N ILE A 298 -3.02 -5.14 -2.89
CA ILE A 298 -2.25 -4.48 -3.94
C ILE A 298 -0.77 -4.80 -3.69
N VAL A 299 -0.15 -5.52 -4.61
CA VAL A 299 1.27 -5.88 -4.54
C VAL A 299 2.08 -5.07 -5.53
N VAL A 300 3.22 -4.58 -5.09
CA VAL A 300 4.17 -3.84 -5.90
C VAL A 300 5.48 -4.61 -5.90
N ASP A 301 5.97 -5.03 -7.07
CA ASP A 301 7.15 -5.90 -7.16
C ASP A 301 7.88 -5.76 -8.50
N CYS A 302 9.09 -6.29 -8.54
CA CYS A 302 9.84 -6.55 -9.78
C CYS A 302 9.82 -8.04 -10.17
N ASN A 303 9.27 -8.94 -9.36
CA ASN A 303 9.28 -10.38 -9.59
C ASN A 303 8.21 -10.80 -10.59
N PRO A 304 8.58 -11.31 -11.79
CA PRO A 304 7.64 -11.71 -12.82
C PRO A 304 6.83 -12.96 -12.45
N ALA A 305 7.16 -13.67 -11.37
CA ALA A 305 6.37 -14.82 -10.93
C ALA A 305 4.88 -14.48 -10.67
N LEU A 306 4.58 -13.22 -10.33
CA LEU A 306 3.22 -12.72 -10.19
C LEU A 306 2.42 -12.70 -11.53
N LEU A 307 3.11 -12.85 -12.67
CA LEU A 307 2.51 -12.93 -14.01
C LEU A 307 2.21 -14.36 -14.45
N GLN A 308 2.39 -15.34 -13.57
CA GLN A 308 2.09 -16.74 -13.90
C GLN A 308 0.63 -16.92 -14.29
N LYS A 309 0.41 -17.93 -15.13
CA LYS A 309 -0.92 -18.20 -15.69
C LYS A 309 -1.95 -18.41 -14.59
N ASP A 310 -3.10 -17.78 -14.81
CA ASP A 310 -4.31 -17.92 -13.98
C ASP A 310 -4.18 -17.42 -12.53
N LEU A 311 -3.04 -16.84 -12.13
CA LEU A 311 -2.86 -16.27 -10.80
C LEU A 311 -3.69 -15.00 -10.61
N MET A 312 -3.71 -14.12 -11.62
CA MET A 312 -4.42 -12.84 -11.59
C MET A 312 -5.16 -12.57 -12.89
N ARG A 313 -6.19 -11.73 -12.81
CA ARG A 313 -6.94 -11.24 -13.98
C ARG A 313 -6.08 -10.21 -14.73
N LYS A 314 -6.27 -10.11 -16.06
CA LYS A 314 -5.52 -9.15 -16.88
C LYS A 314 -5.76 -7.69 -16.47
N ASP A 315 -6.97 -7.35 -16.06
CA ASP A 315 -7.36 -6.01 -15.62
C ASP A 315 -6.83 -5.64 -14.21
N SER A 316 -6.19 -6.59 -13.52
CA SER A 316 -5.55 -6.37 -12.23
C SER A 316 -4.02 -6.26 -12.31
N ILE A 317 -3.43 -6.42 -13.49
CA ILE A 317 -2.00 -6.35 -13.71
C ILE A 317 -1.64 -5.02 -14.36
N TRP A 318 -0.70 -4.32 -13.77
CA TRP A 318 -0.17 -3.03 -14.22
C TRP A 318 1.33 -3.10 -14.39
N PHE A 319 1.83 -2.52 -15.47
CA PHE A 319 3.25 -2.38 -15.72
C PHE A 319 3.70 -0.95 -15.42
N ALA A 320 4.82 -0.82 -14.68
CA ALA A 320 5.42 0.45 -14.37
C ALA A 320 6.67 0.66 -15.24
N GLU A 321 6.68 1.70 -16.03
CA GLU A 321 7.79 2.09 -16.88
C GLU A 321 8.33 3.48 -16.53
N LYS A 322 9.59 3.70 -16.78
CA LYS A 322 10.22 5.00 -16.66
C LYS A 322 10.21 5.69 -18.01
N GLY A 323 9.45 6.77 -18.13
CA GLY A 323 9.39 7.59 -19.34
C GLY A 323 10.67 8.42 -19.59
N GLU A 324 10.77 9.04 -20.74
CA GLU A 324 11.93 9.84 -21.18
C GLU A 324 12.29 10.97 -20.21
N GLU A 325 11.29 11.61 -19.60
CA GLU A 325 11.49 12.69 -18.62
C GLU A 325 11.70 12.17 -17.18
N SER A 326 12.06 10.89 -17.02
CA SER A 326 12.18 10.22 -15.71
C SER A 326 10.88 10.16 -14.90
N SER A 327 9.72 10.43 -15.50
CA SER A 327 8.41 10.18 -14.93
C SER A 327 8.13 8.66 -14.90
N THR A 328 7.21 8.23 -14.05
CA THR A 328 6.69 6.85 -14.05
C THR A 328 5.37 6.81 -14.76
N GLU A 329 5.23 5.89 -15.71
CA GLU A 329 3.96 5.59 -16.35
C GLU A 329 3.46 4.22 -15.91
N PHE A 330 2.15 4.10 -15.69
CA PHE A 330 1.50 2.85 -15.34
C PHE A 330 0.56 2.44 -16.46
N VAL A 331 0.82 1.29 -17.09
CA VAL A 331 0.03 0.76 -18.20
C VAL A 331 -0.64 -0.52 -17.77
N SER A 332 -1.96 -0.60 -17.93
CA SER A 332 -2.71 -1.82 -17.63
C SER A 332 -2.45 -2.90 -18.68
N LEU A 333 -2.31 -4.15 -18.24
CA LEU A 333 -2.23 -5.28 -19.18
C LEU A 333 -3.49 -5.36 -20.06
N SER A 334 -4.63 -4.88 -19.62
CA SER A 334 -5.88 -4.83 -20.40
C SER A 334 -5.83 -3.84 -21.57
N ASP A 335 -4.91 -2.86 -21.55
CA ASP A 335 -4.77 -1.88 -22.65
C ASP A 335 -4.00 -2.45 -23.85
N PHE A 336 -3.30 -3.57 -23.67
CA PHE A 336 -2.60 -4.26 -24.75
C PHE A 336 -3.56 -5.06 -25.63
N ARG A 337 -3.62 -4.69 -26.91
CA ARG A 337 -4.45 -5.36 -27.90
C ARG A 337 -3.77 -6.62 -28.45
N GLY A 338 -4.57 -7.62 -28.84
CA GLY A 338 -4.06 -8.80 -29.55
C GLY A 338 -3.46 -9.90 -28.65
N ILE A 339 -3.55 -9.80 -27.34
CA ILE A 339 -3.12 -10.87 -26.43
C ILE A 339 -4.07 -12.06 -26.58
N LYS A 340 -3.57 -13.18 -27.13
CA LYS A 340 -4.33 -14.42 -27.31
C LYS A 340 -4.69 -15.03 -25.95
N ALA A 341 -5.82 -15.71 -25.86
CA ALA A 341 -6.28 -16.34 -24.61
C ALA A 341 -5.31 -17.38 -24.02
N LYS A 342 -4.51 -18.03 -24.88
CA LYS A 342 -3.50 -19.03 -24.48
C LYS A 342 -2.09 -18.47 -24.34
N GLN A 343 -1.88 -17.17 -24.55
CA GLN A 343 -0.56 -16.56 -24.47
C GLN A 343 -0.14 -16.44 -22.99
N SER A 344 1.07 -16.93 -22.70
CA SER A 344 1.70 -16.75 -21.39
C SER A 344 2.04 -15.27 -21.19
N ILE A 345 1.48 -14.64 -20.17
CA ILE A 345 1.82 -13.26 -19.81
C ILE A 345 3.24 -13.19 -19.27
N TYR A 346 3.65 -14.18 -18.47
CA TYR A 346 4.99 -14.32 -17.95
C TYR A 346 6.05 -14.33 -19.06
N ASP A 347 5.89 -15.22 -20.06
CA ASP A 347 6.85 -15.31 -21.18
C ASP A 347 6.81 -14.05 -22.06
N GLY A 348 5.62 -13.49 -22.29
CA GLY A 348 5.46 -12.24 -23.05
C GLY A 348 6.17 -11.06 -22.36
N TYR A 349 6.09 -10.98 -21.05
CA TYR A 349 6.81 -9.97 -20.27
C TYR A 349 8.33 -10.14 -20.42
N LEU A 350 8.87 -11.35 -20.23
CA LEU A 350 10.30 -11.62 -20.37
C LEU A 350 10.83 -11.40 -21.81
N GLN A 351 9.95 -11.48 -22.82
CA GLN A 351 10.27 -11.14 -24.22
C GLN A 351 10.12 -9.64 -24.54
N GLY A 352 9.73 -8.81 -23.57
CA GLY A 352 9.55 -7.38 -23.75
C GLY A 352 8.28 -6.95 -24.47
N ILE A 353 7.31 -7.85 -24.68
CA ILE A 353 6.06 -7.55 -25.41
C ILE A 353 5.25 -6.46 -24.70
N PHE A 354 5.34 -6.39 -23.39
CA PHE A 354 4.57 -5.45 -22.57
C PHE A 354 5.41 -4.28 -22.06
N GLY A 355 6.66 -4.14 -22.53
CA GLY A 355 7.59 -3.16 -21.97
C GLY A 355 7.99 -3.49 -20.54
N ALA A 356 8.31 -2.47 -19.75
CA ALA A 356 8.64 -2.54 -18.32
C ALA A 356 9.76 -3.53 -17.97
N LEU A 357 10.69 -3.78 -18.90
CA LEU A 357 11.91 -4.57 -18.68
C LEU A 357 13.10 -3.66 -18.40
N PRO A 358 14.09 -4.14 -17.65
CA PRO A 358 15.40 -3.48 -17.57
C PRO A 358 16.05 -3.40 -18.97
N ILE A 359 16.63 -2.25 -19.29
CA ILE A 359 17.48 -2.12 -20.47
C ILE A 359 18.86 -2.62 -20.10
N GLU A 360 19.28 -3.70 -20.74
CA GLU A 360 20.62 -4.27 -20.56
C GLU A 360 21.64 -3.44 -21.37
N SER A 361 22.79 -3.16 -20.77
CA SER A 361 23.93 -2.55 -21.41
C SER A 361 25.21 -3.26 -21.00
N ASP A 362 26.17 -3.35 -21.91
CA ASP A 362 27.49 -3.94 -21.60
C ASP A 362 28.18 -3.11 -20.51
N PHE A 363 28.67 -3.81 -19.49
CA PHE A 363 29.50 -3.22 -18.46
C PHE A 363 30.89 -3.89 -18.45
N CYS A 364 31.92 -3.08 -18.58
CA CYS A 364 33.29 -3.52 -18.49
C CYS A 364 34.04 -2.74 -17.40
N PHE A 365 34.72 -3.43 -16.49
CA PHE A 365 35.65 -2.81 -15.56
C PHE A 365 36.85 -2.25 -16.33
N GLN A 366 36.94 -0.95 -16.51
CA GLN A 366 38.17 -0.32 -17.01
C GLN A 366 39.17 -0.30 -15.85
N ASN A 367 40.18 -1.19 -15.90
CA ASN A 367 41.36 -1.00 -15.10
C ASN A 367 42.11 0.22 -15.64
N LYS A 368 41.95 1.38 -14.99
CA LYS A 368 42.89 2.47 -15.15
C LYS A 368 44.22 2.02 -14.55
N VAL A 369 45.05 1.36 -15.38
CA VAL A 369 46.47 1.29 -15.11
C VAL A 369 46.93 2.74 -15.09
N LYS A 370 47.30 3.25 -13.94
CA LYS A 370 48.03 4.50 -13.85
C LYS A 370 49.37 4.23 -14.53
N GLU A 371 49.52 4.64 -15.77
CA GLU A 371 50.83 4.88 -16.35
C GLU A 371 51.43 6.04 -15.60
N ASN A 372 52.29 5.69 -14.62
CA ASN A 372 53.23 6.64 -14.04
C ASN A 372 54.30 6.89 -15.09
N ASN A 373 54.24 8.04 -15.77
CA ASN A 373 55.41 8.69 -16.36
C ASN A 373 55.83 9.84 -15.47
#